data_66968158243af2dd82521071deff62dd
#
_entry.id   66968158243af2dd82521071deff62dd
#
_cell.length_a   1.000
_cell.length_b   1.000
_cell.length_c   1.000
_cell.angle_alpha   90.00
_cell.angle_beta   90.00
_cell.angle_gamma   90.00
#
_symmetry.space_group_name_H-M   'P 1'
#
loop_
_entity.id
_entity.type
_entity.pdbx_description
1 polymer ?
#
loop_
_entity_poly.entity_id
_entity_poly.type
_entity_poly.pdbx_seq_one_letter_code
_entity_poly.pdbx_strand_id
1 'polypeptide(L)'
;MKRQKITSLLIVTLIAIAVTASFGEDKPIKKDLKITVIPKNINNPYFTIMDNGVLAATKELGLDGKAVGPSETGASAQVPYINTAITQRQNGLLISANDPNALVPYLKKAMDQKIKVVTVDSDTAPAGRALFINQVSAEGIGQSLVQTLAKLMNNSGEFAILSATPNATNQNTWIKYMQEELQKPEYKDMKLVKIAYGNDEDQKSFTETQGLLEAYPNLKGIVSPTSVGIAAAARYMSTSPYKGKVILTGLGTPNQLRAFVKDGTIKEFELWNPEDLGYLAAYAVAQLASGNIEGKEGESFSAGKLGNRTVGKDGVVLLGPPIVFSADNIDQFNF
;
A
#
# COMPACT_ATOMS: atom_id res chain seq x y z
N MET A 1 -6.77 -83.81 -22.03
CA MET A 1 -7.43 -82.49 -22.20
C MET A 1 -6.75 -81.52 -21.24
N LYS A 2 -5.83 -80.67 -21.77
CA LYS A 2 -5.13 -79.61 -20.98
C LYS A 2 -5.80 -78.27 -21.30
N ARG A 3 -6.39 -77.63 -20.28
CA ARG A 3 -6.92 -76.27 -20.36
C ARG A 3 -5.78 -75.27 -20.24
N GLN A 4 -5.54 -74.48 -21.30
CA GLN A 4 -4.67 -73.31 -21.28
C GLN A 4 -5.43 -72.15 -20.64
N LYS A 5 -4.86 -71.52 -19.59
CA LYS A 5 -5.31 -70.27 -19.04
C LYS A 5 -4.63 -69.13 -19.81
N ILE A 6 -5.41 -68.31 -20.47
CA ILE A 6 -4.92 -67.10 -21.12
C ILE A 6 -5.01 -65.99 -20.06
N THR A 7 -3.87 -65.48 -19.65
CA THR A 7 -3.77 -64.33 -18.75
C THR A 7 -3.65 -63.04 -19.59
N SER A 8 -4.72 -62.28 -19.67
CA SER A 8 -4.70 -60.99 -20.35
C SER A 8 -4.02 -59.94 -19.46
N LEU A 9 -2.89 -59.42 -19.91
CA LEU A 9 -2.16 -58.35 -19.28
C LEU A 9 -2.73 -56.99 -19.78
N LEU A 10 -3.48 -56.29 -18.93
CA LEU A 10 -3.95 -54.94 -19.22
C LEU A 10 -2.79 -53.96 -18.96
N ILE A 11 -2.22 -53.41 -20.02
CA ILE A 11 -1.24 -52.34 -19.93
C ILE A 11 -2.05 -51.02 -19.82
N VAL A 12 -2.10 -50.45 -18.62
CA VAL A 12 -2.62 -49.10 -18.38
C VAL A 12 -1.52 -48.09 -18.69
N THR A 13 -1.59 -47.45 -19.85
CA THR A 13 -0.68 -46.38 -20.21
C THR A 13 -1.14 -45.10 -19.51
N LEU A 14 -0.47 -44.66 -18.43
CA LEU A 14 -0.65 -43.36 -17.81
C LEU A 14 -0.04 -42.30 -18.74
N ILE A 15 -0.87 -41.52 -19.42
CA ILE A 15 -0.44 -40.33 -20.13
C ILE A 15 -0.34 -39.24 -19.08
N ALA A 16 0.88 -38.94 -18.62
CA ALA A 16 1.18 -37.77 -17.83
C ALA A 16 1.12 -36.54 -18.77
N ILE A 17 0.03 -35.77 -18.69
CA ILE A 17 -0.07 -34.43 -19.32
C ILE A 17 0.82 -33.54 -18.47
N ALA A 18 2.05 -33.31 -18.90
CA ALA A 18 2.89 -32.25 -18.39
C ALA A 18 2.29 -30.90 -18.88
N VAL A 19 1.57 -30.19 -18.02
CA VAL A 19 1.23 -28.80 -18.24
C VAL A 19 2.54 -28.03 -18.10
N THR A 20 3.27 -27.86 -19.19
CA THR A 20 4.37 -26.88 -19.25
C THR A 20 3.71 -25.50 -19.21
N ALA A 21 3.78 -24.83 -18.05
CA ALA A 21 3.54 -23.40 -18.00
C ALA A 21 4.59 -22.76 -18.92
N SER A 22 4.15 -22.35 -20.11
CA SER A 22 4.97 -21.55 -21.02
C SER A 22 5.16 -20.19 -20.37
N PHE A 23 6.26 -20.00 -19.64
CA PHE A 23 6.75 -18.69 -19.33
C PHE A 23 7.19 -18.09 -20.66
N GLY A 24 6.33 -17.24 -21.24
CA GLY A 24 6.70 -16.48 -22.43
C GLY A 24 7.96 -15.66 -22.13
N GLU A 25 8.92 -15.65 -23.07
CA GLU A 25 10.07 -14.77 -22.95
C GLU A 25 9.57 -13.34 -22.71
N ASP A 26 10.10 -12.69 -21.65
CA ASP A 26 9.77 -11.30 -21.32
C ASP A 26 10.12 -10.42 -22.53
N LYS A 27 9.11 -9.82 -23.16
CA LYS A 27 9.33 -8.85 -24.22
C LYS A 27 10.09 -7.66 -23.65
N PRO A 28 11.09 -7.15 -24.37
CA PRO A 28 11.90 -6.03 -23.88
C PRO A 28 11.03 -4.79 -23.65
N ILE A 29 11.31 -4.08 -22.57
CA ILE A 29 10.72 -2.77 -22.31
C ILE A 29 11.25 -1.77 -23.35
N LYS A 30 10.37 -0.97 -23.95
CA LYS A 30 10.71 0.07 -24.91
C LYS A 30 11.65 1.09 -24.27
N LYS A 31 12.63 1.58 -25.04
CA LYS A 31 13.50 2.68 -24.62
C LYS A 31 12.78 4.03 -24.72
N ASP A 32 13.35 5.04 -24.10
CA ASP A 32 12.93 6.45 -24.18
C ASP A 32 11.50 6.73 -23.65
N LEU A 33 10.94 5.81 -22.86
CA LEU A 33 9.66 6.07 -22.19
C LEU A 33 9.83 7.13 -21.10
N LYS A 34 8.88 8.06 -21.05
CA LYS A 34 8.78 9.11 -20.04
C LYS A 34 7.72 8.74 -18.99
N ILE A 35 8.14 8.60 -17.75
CA ILE A 35 7.29 8.19 -16.63
C ILE A 35 7.25 9.31 -15.59
N THR A 36 6.05 9.72 -15.19
CA THR A 36 5.87 10.67 -14.09
C THR A 36 5.17 9.97 -12.93
N VAL A 37 5.66 10.16 -11.69
CA VAL A 37 4.95 9.79 -10.47
C VAL A 37 4.43 11.04 -9.76
N ILE A 38 3.17 10.98 -9.30
CA ILE A 38 2.48 12.03 -8.56
C ILE A 38 2.06 11.43 -7.20
N PRO A 39 2.77 11.72 -6.09
CA PRO A 39 2.37 11.32 -4.75
C PRO A 39 1.13 12.08 -4.27
N LYS A 40 0.56 11.68 -3.12
CA LYS A 40 -0.51 12.44 -2.46
C LYS A 40 -0.05 13.84 -2.07
N ASN A 41 1.14 13.94 -1.49
CA ASN A 41 1.85 15.18 -1.23
C ASN A 41 3.36 14.90 -1.07
N ILE A 42 4.19 15.90 -1.35
CA ILE A 42 5.65 15.80 -1.29
C ILE A 42 6.23 15.98 0.13
N ASN A 43 5.43 16.37 1.10
CA ASN A 43 5.88 16.63 2.47
C ASN A 43 5.82 15.36 3.35
N ASN A 44 5.21 14.28 2.89
CA ASN A 44 5.19 13.02 3.59
C ASN A 44 6.41 12.17 3.23
N PRO A 45 7.31 11.86 4.18
CA PRO A 45 8.53 11.06 3.93
C PRO A 45 8.26 9.68 3.32
N TYR A 46 7.10 9.08 3.60
CA TYR A 46 6.67 7.83 2.97
C TYR A 46 6.69 7.93 1.43
N PHE A 47 6.16 9.03 0.88
CA PHE A 47 6.15 9.21 -0.57
C PHE A 47 7.53 9.51 -1.15
N THR A 48 8.41 10.17 -0.40
CA THR A 48 9.82 10.32 -0.81
C THR A 48 10.48 8.95 -1.02
N ILE A 49 10.24 7.99 -0.13
CA ILE A 49 10.78 6.63 -0.23
C ILE A 49 10.17 5.90 -1.44
N MET A 50 8.84 5.98 -1.60
CA MET A 50 8.13 5.37 -2.73
C MET A 50 8.62 5.95 -4.08
N ASP A 51 8.72 7.26 -4.18
CA ASP A 51 9.19 7.97 -5.38
C ASP A 51 10.64 7.59 -5.72
N ASN A 52 11.51 7.43 -4.71
CA ASN A 52 12.87 6.92 -4.92
C ASN A 52 12.86 5.52 -5.54
N GLY A 53 11.94 4.66 -5.15
CA GLY A 53 11.75 3.34 -5.77
C GLY A 53 11.37 3.44 -7.25
N VAL A 54 10.47 4.37 -7.60
CA VAL A 54 10.11 4.66 -9.00
C VAL A 54 11.33 5.14 -9.78
N LEU A 55 12.08 6.10 -9.22
CA LEU A 55 13.26 6.67 -9.88
C LEU A 55 14.39 5.65 -10.05
N ALA A 56 14.59 4.76 -9.07
CA ALA A 56 15.56 3.68 -9.16
C ALA A 56 15.21 2.70 -10.28
N ALA A 57 13.94 2.27 -10.36
CA ALA A 57 13.49 1.35 -11.41
C ALA A 57 13.55 1.99 -12.80
N THR A 58 13.12 3.24 -12.96
CA THR A 58 13.21 3.94 -14.26
C THR A 58 14.65 4.12 -14.71
N LYS A 59 15.58 4.43 -13.80
CA LYS A 59 17.02 4.50 -14.08
C LYS A 59 17.58 3.14 -14.51
N GLU A 60 17.24 2.06 -13.79
CA GLU A 60 17.66 0.70 -14.13
C GLU A 60 17.20 0.30 -15.54
N LEU A 61 15.95 0.65 -15.89
CA LEU A 61 15.37 0.40 -17.20
C LEU A 61 15.88 1.35 -18.32
N GLY A 62 16.65 2.38 -17.99
CA GLY A 62 17.11 3.40 -18.92
C GLY A 62 15.99 4.30 -19.45
N LEU A 63 15.02 4.63 -18.59
CA LEU A 63 13.85 5.45 -18.88
C LEU A 63 13.98 6.84 -18.25
N ASP A 64 13.19 7.82 -18.74
CA ASP A 64 13.08 9.17 -18.18
C ASP A 64 12.02 9.19 -17.07
N GLY A 65 12.44 9.04 -15.83
CA GLY A 65 11.60 9.05 -14.64
C GLY A 65 11.64 10.37 -13.90
N LYS A 66 10.49 10.89 -13.46
CA LYS A 66 10.43 12.07 -12.59
C LYS A 66 9.32 11.95 -11.54
N ALA A 67 9.59 12.53 -10.35
CA ALA A 67 8.63 12.67 -9.26
C ALA A 67 8.24 14.15 -9.13
N VAL A 68 6.96 14.44 -9.13
CA VAL A 68 6.39 15.78 -8.96
C VAL A 68 5.04 15.68 -8.24
N GLY A 69 4.71 16.64 -7.39
CA GLY A 69 3.44 16.56 -6.68
C GLY A 69 3.14 17.81 -5.86
N PRO A 70 1.92 17.88 -5.29
CA PRO A 70 1.50 18.99 -4.46
C PRO A 70 2.18 18.93 -3.08
N SER A 71 2.26 20.08 -2.42
CA SER A 71 2.64 20.20 -1.00
C SER A 71 1.45 19.99 -0.06
N GLU A 72 0.23 19.99 -0.59
CA GLU A 72 -1.02 19.89 0.16
C GLU A 72 -1.74 18.58 -0.19
N THR A 73 -2.51 18.03 0.74
CA THR A 73 -3.39 16.90 0.50
C THR A 73 -4.69 17.36 -0.16
N GLY A 74 -5.16 16.61 -1.13
CA GLY A 74 -6.43 16.87 -1.81
C GLY A 74 -6.37 16.62 -3.31
N ALA A 75 -7.47 16.13 -3.89
CA ALA A 75 -7.52 15.79 -5.31
C ALA A 75 -7.29 17.01 -6.21
N SER A 76 -7.85 18.17 -5.86
CA SER A 76 -7.68 19.39 -6.65
C SER A 76 -6.22 19.83 -6.77
N ALA A 77 -5.41 19.59 -5.73
CA ALA A 77 -3.99 19.91 -5.76
C ALA A 77 -3.19 19.01 -6.72
N GLN A 78 -3.67 17.79 -7.01
CA GLN A 78 -3.02 16.87 -7.97
C GLN A 78 -3.34 17.18 -9.44
N VAL A 79 -4.48 17.83 -9.73
CA VAL A 79 -4.95 18.10 -11.10
C VAL A 79 -3.95 18.86 -11.98
N PRO A 80 -3.24 19.91 -11.52
CA PRO A 80 -2.24 20.61 -12.33
C PRO A 80 -1.11 19.69 -12.81
N TYR A 81 -0.69 18.74 -11.98
CA TYR A 81 0.38 17.79 -12.30
C TYR A 81 -0.08 16.75 -13.34
N ILE A 82 -1.33 16.28 -13.25
CA ILE A 82 -1.93 15.41 -14.29
C ILE A 82 -1.99 16.15 -15.63
N ASN A 83 -2.46 17.40 -15.64
CA ASN A 83 -2.53 18.21 -16.86
C ASN A 83 -1.13 18.46 -17.45
N THR A 84 -0.12 18.69 -16.60
CA THR A 84 1.28 18.83 -17.04
C THR A 84 1.78 17.54 -17.68
N ALA A 85 1.51 16.37 -17.10
CA ALA A 85 1.88 15.08 -17.68
C ALA A 85 1.24 14.88 -19.08
N ILE A 86 -0.01 15.28 -19.26
CA ILE A 86 -0.71 15.24 -20.55
C ILE A 86 -0.03 16.17 -21.56
N THR A 87 0.22 17.43 -21.19
CA THR A 87 0.84 18.43 -22.07
C THR A 87 2.26 18.02 -22.50
N GLN A 88 3.01 17.39 -21.60
CA GLN A 88 4.35 16.89 -21.86
C GLN A 88 4.37 15.53 -22.57
N ARG A 89 3.20 14.97 -22.91
CA ARG A 89 3.07 13.70 -23.61
C ARG A 89 3.85 12.57 -22.94
N GLN A 90 3.64 12.41 -21.61
CA GLN A 90 4.24 11.29 -20.90
C GLN A 90 3.73 9.96 -21.48
N ASN A 91 4.55 8.90 -21.37
CA ASN A 91 4.12 7.54 -21.76
C ASN A 91 3.39 6.82 -20.63
N GLY A 92 3.82 7.08 -19.38
CA GLY A 92 3.24 6.54 -18.18
C GLY A 92 3.03 7.58 -17.09
N LEU A 93 1.95 7.43 -16.36
CA LEU A 93 1.59 8.25 -15.20
C LEU A 93 1.30 7.32 -14.02
N LEU A 94 2.12 7.44 -12.98
CA LEU A 94 1.89 6.83 -11.68
C LEU A 94 1.24 7.87 -10.76
N ILE A 95 0.21 7.49 -10.01
CA ILE A 95 -0.44 8.42 -9.08
C ILE A 95 -0.93 7.71 -7.82
N SER A 96 -0.63 8.27 -6.66
CA SER A 96 -1.29 7.92 -5.40
C SER A 96 -2.44 8.90 -5.18
N ALA A 97 -3.67 8.44 -5.38
CA ALA A 97 -4.83 9.32 -5.47
C ALA A 97 -5.32 9.83 -4.10
N ASN A 98 -5.60 11.13 -4.00
CA ASN A 98 -6.18 11.73 -2.80
C ASN A 98 -7.70 11.54 -2.67
N ASP A 99 -8.38 11.14 -3.76
CA ASP A 99 -9.83 10.91 -3.78
C ASP A 99 -10.17 9.83 -4.83
N PRO A 100 -11.09 8.91 -4.53
CA PRO A 100 -11.40 7.79 -5.42
C PRO A 100 -12.09 8.19 -6.73
N ASN A 101 -12.78 9.34 -6.77
CA ASN A 101 -13.64 9.73 -7.89
C ASN A 101 -13.22 11.05 -8.54
N ALA A 102 -12.79 12.02 -7.76
CA ALA A 102 -12.55 13.38 -8.23
C ALA A 102 -11.46 13.49 -9.32
N LEU A 103 -10.49 12.57 -9.33
CA LEU A 103 -9.42 12.55 -10.32
C LEU A 103 -9.78 11.79 -11.60
N VAL A 104 -10.82 10.95 -11.59
CA VAL A 104 -11.18 10.07 -12.72
C VAL A 104 -11.35 10.83 -14.05
N PRO A 105 -12.03 11.98 -14.12
CA PRO A 105 -12.18 12.72 -15.39
C PRO A 105 -10.82 13.14 -16.00
N TYR A 106 -9.88 13.55 -15.17
CA TYR A 106 -8.54 14.00 -15.61
C TYR A 106 -7.67 12.83 -16.03
N LEU A 107 -7.75 11.71 -15.29
CA LEU A 107 -7.02 10.48 -15.62
C LEU A 107 -7.55 9.82 -16.91
N LYS A 108 -8.88 9.85 -17.13
CA LYS A 108 -9.46 9.43 -18.42
C LYS A 108 -8.94 10.27 -19.57
N LYS A 109 -8.86 11.60 -19.40
CA LYS A 109 -8.27 12.48 -20.43
C LYS A 109 -6.81 12.11 -20.72
N ALA A 110 -6.01 11.71 -19.71
CA ALA A 110 -4.66 11.20 -19.92
C ALA A 110 -4.67 9.88 -20.74
N MET A 111 -5.54 8.94 -20.38
CA MET A 111 -5.67 7.66 -21.10
C MET A 111 -6.16 7.84 -22.55
N ASP A 112 -7.04 8.79 -22.82
CA ASP A 112 -7.48 9.15 -24.18
C ASP A 112 -6.32 9.64 -25.05
N GLN A 113 -5.30 10.29 -24.42
CA GLN A 113 -4.04 10.68 -25.05
C GLN A 113 -2.99 9.53 -25.09
N LYS A 114 -3.42 8.28 -24.82
CA LYS A 114 -2.58 7.06 -24.82
C LYS A 114 -1.55 6.98 -23.71
N ILE A 115 -1.63 7.84 -22.71
CA ILE A 115 -0.80 7.73 -21.49
C ILE A 115 -1.32 6.53 -20.67
N LYS A 116 -0.41 5.65 -20.27
CA LYS A 116 -0.74 4.54 -19.38
C LYS A 116 -0.84 5.03 -17.94
N VAL A 117 -2.01 4.93 -17.35
CA VAL A 117 -2.26 5.37 -15.97
C VAL A 117 -2.26 4.17 -15.05
N VAL A 118 -1.45 4.23 -14.02
CA VAL A 118 -1.36 3.24 -12.94
C VAL A 118 -1.49 3.95 -11.62
N THR A 119 -2.42 3.51 -10.80
CA THR A 119 -2.48 3.98 -9.40
C THR A 119 -1.53 3.17 -8.53
N VAL A 120 -0.96 3.78 -7.51
CA VAL A 120 -0.04 3.17 -6.56
C VAL A 120 -0.36 3.66 -5.15
N ASP A 121 -0.27 2.80 -4.14
CA ASP A 121 -0.59 3.10 -2.74
C ASP A 121 -2.07 3.41 -2.48
N SER A 122 -2.64 4.40 -3.16
CA SER A 122 -4.04 4.79 -3.03
C SER A 122 -4.71 4.86 -4.40
N ASP A 123 -5.84 4.17 -4.52
CA ASP A 123 -6.52 3.93 -5.79
C ASP A 123 -7.57 5.00 -6.13
N THR A 124 -7.95 5.03 -7.40
CA THR A 124 -9.18 5.67 -7.92
C THR A 124 -10.23 4.61 -8.25
N ALA A 125 -11.43 5.05 -8.63
CA ALA A 125 -12.37 4.13 -9.28
C ALA A 125 -11.71 3.51 -10.54
N PRO A 126 -11.97 2.22 -10.84
CA PRO A 126 -11.27 1.47 -11.91
C PRO A 126 -11.30 2.15 -13.29
N ALA A 127 -12.30 2.98 -13.57
CA ALA A 127 -12.39 3.76 -14.81
C ALA A 127 -11.25 4.80 -14.98
N GLY A 128 -10.52 5.12 -13.94
CA GLY A 128 -9.43 6.11 -13.95
C GLY A 128 -8.04 5.51 -14.17
N ARG A 129 -7.90 4.18 -14.32
CA ARG A 129 -6.59 3.53 -14.39
C ARG A 129 -6.59 2.23 -15.17
N ALA A 130 -5.42 1.77 -15.58
CA ALA A 130 -5.23 0.43 -16.14
C ALA A 130 -4.90 -0.60 -15.04
N LEU A 131 -4.00 -0.25 -14.11
CA LEU A 131 -3.59 -1.10 -12.99
C LEU A 131 -3.60 -0.32 -11.67
N PHE A 132 -3.77 -1.05 -10.58
CA PHE A 132 -3.51 -0.58 -9.22
C PHE A 132 -2.40 -1.42 -8.57
N ILE A 133 -1.30 -0.77 -8.24
CA ILE A 133 -0.22 -1.40 -7.48
C ILE A 133 -0.50 -1.17 -6.01
N ASN A 134 -0.99 -2.22 -5.39
CA ASN A 134 -1.41 -2.20 -4.00
C ASN A 134 -0.34 -2.86 -3.12
N GLN A 135 -0.06 -2.27 -1.99
CA GLN A 135 0.96 -2.73 -1.05
C GLN A 135 0.61 -4.10 -0.44
N VAL A 136 -0.61 -4.22 0.09
CA VAL A 136 -1.16 -5.41 0.75
C VAL A 136 -2.67 -5.42 0.46
N SER A 137 -3.35 -6.54 0.56
CA SER A 137 -4.81 -6.53 0.48
C SER A 137 -5.39 -5.62 1.56
N ALA A 138 -6.39 -4.83 1.20
CA ALA A 138 -6.99 -3.89 2.15
C ALA A 138 -7.61 -4.59 3.38
N GLU A 139 -8.18 -5.78 3.16
CA GLU A 139 -8.66 -6.65 4.23
C GLU A 139 -7.52 -7.06 5.16
N GLY A 140 -6.40 -7.53 4.59
CA GLY A 140 -5.22 -7.95 5.37
C GLY A 140 -4.66 -6.82 6.24
N ILE A 141 -4.61 -5.57 5.73
CA ILE A 141 -4.17 -4.41 6.52
C ILE A 141 -5.15 -4.13 7.66
N GLY A 142 -6.46 -4.08 7.37
CA GLY A 142 -7.46 -3.81 8.40
C GLY A 142 -7.46 -4.85 9.52
N GLN A 143 -7.38 -6.12 9.16
CA GLN A 143 -7.27 -7.23 10.10
C GLN A 143 -5.98 -7.15 10.94
N SER A 144 -4.83 -6.98 10.30
CA SER A 144 -3.53 -6.93 10.97
C SER A 144 -3.45 -5.79 11.99
N LEU A 145 -3.93 -4.60 11.64
CA LEU A 145 -3.98 -3.45 12.55
C LEU A 145 -4.83 -3.71 13.80
N VAL A 146 -5.99 -4.38 13.65
CA VAL A 146 -6.82 -4.76 14.80
C VAL A 146 -6.12 -5.83 15.64
N GLN A 147 -5.56 -6.85 15.01
CA GLN A 147 -4.88 -7.95 15.70
C GLN A 147 -3.68 -7.44 16.52
N THR A 148 -2.86 -6.57 15.93
CA THR A 148 -1.73 -5.94 16.63
C THR A 148 -2.20 -5.08 17.80
N LEU A 149 -3.20 -4.21 17.59
CA LEU A 149 -3.77 -3.39 18.66
C LEU A 149 -4.36 -4.25 19.77
N ALA A 150 -5.15 -5.25 19.43
CA ALA A 150 -5.82 -6.16 20.37
C ALA A 150 -4.81 -6.94 21.22
N LYS A 151 -3.78 -7.50 20.59
CA LYS A 151 -2.66 -8.15 21.28
C LYS A 151 -2.03 -7.23 22.32
N LEU A 152 -1.75 -5.99 21.97
CA LEU A 152 -1.10 -5.01 22.83
C LEU A 152 -2.03 -4.49 23.96
N MET A 153 -3.34 -4.46 23.73
CA MET A 153 -4.37 -4.05 24.68
C MET A 153 -4.96 -5.20 25.50
N ASN A 154 -4.51 -6.45 25.31
CA ASN A 154 -5.11 -7.66 25.89
C ASN A 154 -6.61 -7.79 25.57
N ASN A 155 -6.98 -7.54 24.33
CA ASN A 155 -8.35 -7.65 23.76
C ASN A 155 -9.41 -6.83 24.51
N SER A 156 -9.06 -5.73 25.19
CA SER A 156 -10.05 -4.98 25.96
C SER A 156 -9.74 -3.50 26.10
N GLY A 157 -10.79 -2.69 26.15
CA GLY A 157 -10.73 -1.27 26.45
C GLY A 157 -11.10 -0.34 25.29
N GLU A 158 -11.16 0.94 25.60
CA GLU A 158 -11.47 1.97 24.61
C GLU A 158 -10.24 2.31 23.77
N PHE A 159 -10.45 2.48 22.46
CA PHE A 159 -9.38 2.93 21.55
C PHE A 159 -9.92 3.91 20.51
N ALA A 160 -9.02 4.67 19.90
CA ALA A 160 -9.32 5.60 18.83
C ALA A 160 -8.50 5.28 17.56
N ILE A 161 -8.99 5.73 16.42
CA ILE A 161 -8.26 5.72 15.15
C ILE A 161 -7.85 7.16 14.83
N LEU A 162 -6.57 7.39 14.52
CA LEU A 162 -6.04 8.65 14.01
C LEU A 162 -5.71 8.49 12.54
N SER A 163 -6.61 8.89 11.64
CA SER A 163 -6.50 8.78 10.19
C SER A 163 -6.05 10.08 9.54
N ALA A 164 -5.79 10.05 8.21
CA ALA A 164 -5.42 11.23 7.45
C ALA A 164 -6.64 12.13 7.17
N THR A 165 -7.35 11.91 6.08
CA THR A 165 -8.50 12.72 5.68
C THR A 165 -9.77 11.88 5.59
N PRO A 166 -10.96 12.51 5.71
CA PRO A 166 -12.23 11.80 5.51
C PRO A 166 -12.39 11.15 4.13
N ASN A 167 -11.64 11.60 3.13
CA ASN A 167 -11.71 11.11 1.75
C ASN A 167 -10.55 10.18 1.36
N ALA A 168 -9.65 9.86 2.29
CA ALA A 168 -8.50 8.98 2.02
C ALA A 168 -8.96 7.57 1.64
N THR A 169 -8.91 7.22 0.34
CA THR A 169 -9.46 6.00 -0.23
C THR A 169 -8.96 4.74 0.46
N ASN A 170 -7.62 4.61 0.56
CA ASN A 170 -6.98 3.44 1.15
C ASN A 170 -7.34 3.31 2.65
N GLN A 171 -7.16 4.38 3.42
CA GLN A 171 -7.38 4.36 4.86
C GLN A 171 -8.86 4.11 5.22
N ASN A 172 -9.80 4.71 4.50
CA ASN A 172 -11.22 4.43 4.71
C ASN A 172 -11.57 2.97 4.45
N THR A 173 -10.95 2.36 3.42
CA THR A 173 -11.13 0.94 3.14
C THR A 173 -10.54 0.07 4.25
N TRP A 174 -9.35 0.40 4.77
CA TRP A 174 -8.74 -0.31 5.90
C TRP A 174 -9.57 -0.17 7.18
N ILE A 175 -10.06 1.03 7.48
CA ILE A 175 -10.94 1.29 8.64
C ILE A 175 -12.23 0.46 8.54
N LYS A 176 -12.82 0.32 7.36
CA LYS A 176 -13.97 -0.57 7.14
C LYS A 176 -13.62 -2.00 7.54
N TYR A 177 -12.51 -2.55 7.06
CA TYR A 177 -12.07 -3.90 7.42
C TYR A 177 -11.65 -4.03 8.88
N MET A 178 -11.10 -2.98 9.49
CA MET A 178 -10.90 -2.94 10.95
C MET A 178 -12.22 -3.07 11.70
N GLN A 179 -13.26 -2.36 11.28
CA GLN A 179 -14.59 -2.42 11.90
C GLN A 179 -15.26 -3.79 11.68
N GLU A 180 -15.05 -4.43 10.54
CA GLU A 180 -15.52 -5.79 10.27
C GLU A 180 -14.78 -6.81 11.15
N GLU A 181 -13.46 -6.71 11.28
CA GLU A 181 -12.65 -7.57 12.16
C GLU A 181 -13.09 -7.47 13.62
N LEU A 182 -13.38 -6.27 14.09
CA LEU A 182 -13.86 -6.01 15.47
C LEU A 182 -15.23 -6.64 15.81
N GLN A 183 -15.99 -7.14 14.82
CA GLN A 183 -17.22 -7.87 15.07
C GLN A 183 -16.98 -9.30 15.59
N LYS A 184 -15.75 -9.80 15.52
CA LYS A 184 -15.42 -11.14 16.01
C LYS A 184 -15.56 -11.21 17.55
N PRO A 185 -16.01 -12.36 18.11
CA PRO A 185 -16.26 -12.50 19.54
C PRO A 185 -15.06 -12.20 20.44
N GLU A 186 -13.84 -12.42 19.96
CA GLU A 186 -12.61 -12.18 20.71
C GLU A 186 -12.34 -10.70 21.00
N TYR A 187 -12.95 -9.78 20.24
CA TYR A 187 -12.80 -8.32 20.41
C TYR A 187 -14.01 -7.65 21.07
N LYS A 188 -14.96 -8.41 21.62
CA LYS A 188 -16.21 -7.91 22.22
C LYS A 188 -16.01 -6.83 23.29
N ASP A 189 -14.87 -6.87 24.00
CA ASP A 189 -14.51 -5.95 25.07
C ASP A 189 -13.65 -4.76 24.55
N MET A 190 -13.39 -4.68 23.25
CA MET A 190 -12.72 -3.54 22.60
C MET A 190 -13.76 -2.57 22.02
N LYS A 191 -13.60 -1.28 22.30
CA LYS A 191 -14.56 -0.25 21.87
C LYS A 191 -13.86 0.88 21.11
N LEU A 192 -14.16 1.01 19.82
CA LEU A 192 -13.80 2.18 19.04
C LEU A 192 -14.64 3.38 19.48
N VAL A 193 -14.00 4.39 20.08
CA VAL A 193 -14.70 5.58 20.61
C VAL A 193 -14.67 6.77 19.66
N LYS A 194 -13.64 6.87 18.80
CA LYS A 194 -13.47 8.00 17.89
C LYS A 194 -12.59 7.65 16.68
N ILE A 195 -12.93 8.23 15.52
CA ILE A 195 -12.04 8.38 14.38
C ILE A 195 -11.71 9.87 14.28
N ALA A 196 -10.44 10.22 14.42
CA ALA A 196 -9.92 11.58 14.28
C ALA A 196 -9.13 11.70 12.98
N TYR A 197 -8.98 12.92 12.45
CA TYR A 197 -8.35 13.17 11.16
C TYR A 197 -7.29 14.25 11.27
N GLY A 198 -6.03 13.84 11.08
CA GLY A 198 -4.86 14.73 11.12
C GLY A 198 -4.49 15.36 9.78
N ASN A 199 -5.23 15.09 8.70
CA ASN A 199 -5.02 15.58 7.33
C ASN A 199 -3.65 15.22 6.70
N ASP A 200 -2.92 14.23 7.24
CA ASP A 200 -1.51 13.99 6.94
C ASP A 200 -0.62 15.22 7.21
N GLU A 201 -1.03 16.06 8.15
CA GLU A 201 -0.27 17.19 8.67
C GLU A 201 0.28 16.86 10.06
N ASP A 202 1.59 17.04 10.26
CA ASP A 202 2.26 16.67 11.53
C ASP A 202 1.66 17.41 12.72
N GLN A 203 1.55 18.74 12.64
CA GLN A 203 1.05 19.55 13.76
C GLN A 203 -0.42 19.27 14.07
N LYS A 204 -1.24 19.05 13.06
CA LYS A 204 -2.65 18.70 13.26
C LYS A 204 -2.79 17.32 13.88
N SER A 205 -2.05 16.32 13.39
CA SER A 205 -2.03 14.97 13.96
C SER A 205 -1.57 14.98 15.43
N PHE A 206 -0.58 15.82 15.77
CA PHE A 206 -0.15 16.02 17.14
C PHE A 206 -1.28 16.59 18.02
N THR A 207 -1.96 17.62 17.56
CA THR A 207 -3.09 18.26 18.29
C THR A 207 -4.29 17.32 18.41
N GLU A 208 -4.62 16.56 17.36
CA GLU A 208 -5.67 15.54 17.42
C GLU A 208 -5.34 14.43 18.43
N THR A 209 -4.07 14.02 18.53
CA THR A 209 -3.63 13.05 19.54
C THR A 209 -3.85 13.58 20.96
N GLN A 210 -3.44 14.84 21.21
CA GLN A 210 -3.68 15.50 22.49
C GLN A 210 -5.19 15.54 22.80
N GLY A 211 -6.00 16.01 21.87
CA GLY A 211 -7.46 16.08 22.04
C GLY A 211 -8.11 14.74 22.31
N LEU A 212 -7.67 13.65 21.66
CA LEU A 212 -8.15 12.30 21.93
C LEU A 212 -7.87 11.87 23.38
N LEU A 213 -6.65 12.10 23.86
CA LEU A 213 -6.22 11.68 25.18
C LEU A 213 -6.87 12.52 26.31
N GLU A 214 -7.18 13.79 26.05
CA GLU A 214 -7.91 14.67 26.96
C GLU A 214 -9.42 14.36 27.00
N ALA A 215 -10.02 14.12 25.84
CA ALA A 215 -11.47 13.88 25.73
C ALA A 215 -11.91 12.47 26.16
N TYR A 216 -11.01 11.49 26.10
CA TYR A 216 -11.30 10.09 26.43
C TYR A 216 -10.35 9.59 27.51
N PRO A 217 -10.61 9.88 28.80
CA PRO A 217 -9.69 9.57 29.89
C PRO A 217 -9.49 8.05 30.14
N ASN A 218 -10.40 7.21 29.61
CA ASN A 218 -10.31 5.76 29.67
C ASN A 218 -9.65 5.14 28.43
N LEU A 219 -9.12 5.96 27.51
CA LEU A 219 -8.49 5.50 26.28
C LEU A 219 -7.29 4.61 26.60
N LYS A 220 -7.28 3.38 26.07
CA LYS A 220 -6.18 2.43 26.23
C LYS A 220 -5.32 2.27 24.99
N GLY A 221 -5.81 2.70 23.82
CA GLY A 221 -5.05 2.57 22.58
C GLY A 221 -5.40 3.61 21.54
N ILE A 222 -4.41 3.93 20.71
CA ILE A 222 -4.54 4.67 19.47
C ILE A 222 -3.92 3.84 18.37
N VAL A 223 -4.67 3.61 17.27
CA VAL A 223 -4.15 3.02 16.04
C VAL A 223 -4.18 4.06 14.93
N SER A 224 -3.04 4.27 14.28
CA SER A 224 -2.94 5.26 13.22
C SER A 224 -2.57 4.60 11.89
N PRO A 225 -3.51 4.50 10.93
CA PRO A 225 -3.24 3.95 9.60
C PRO A 225 -2.54 4.96 8.67
N THR A 226 -1.76 5.90 9.23
CA THR A 226 -0.98 6.87 8.47
C THR A 226 0.38 7.11 9.11
N SER A 227 1.44 7.16 8.29
CA SER A 227 2.82 7.35 8.75
C SER A 227 3.04 8.73 9.40
N VAL A 228 2.34 9.75 8.96
CA VAL A 228 2.37 11.10 9.58
C VAL A 228 1.65 11.05 10.93
N GLY A 229 0.48 10.44 11.00
CA GLY A 229 -0.31 10.36 12.23
C GLY A 229 0.39 9.62 13.35
N ILE A 230 0.93 8.42 13.06
CA ILE A 230 1.63 7.63 14.09
C ILE A 230 2.91 8.34 14.58
N ALA A 231 3.67 8.99 13.69
CA ALA A 231 4.89 9.70 14.06
C ALA A 231 4.58 10.92 14.95
N ALA A 232 3.56 11.70 14.59
CA ALA A 232 3.10 12.84 15.38
C ALA A 232 2.53 12.41 16.75
N ALA A 233 1.74 11.32 16.77
CA ALA A 233 1.24 10.74 18.02
C ALA A 233 2.38 10.23 18.92
N ALA A 234 3.38 9.56 18.35
CA ALA A 234 4.55 9.10 19.09
C ALA A 234 5.34 10.27 19.69
N ARG A 235 5.52 11.36 18.94
CA ARG A 235 6.19 12.56 19.39
C ARG A 235 5.46 13.20 20.59
N TYR A 236 4.13 13.30 20.54
CA TYR A 236 3.35 13.78 21.69
C TYR A 236 3.48 12.82 22.88
N MET A 237 3.24 11.52 22.65
CA MET A 237 3.17 10.54 23.74
C MET A 237 4.50 10.31 24.41
N SER A 238 5.63 10.39 23.70
CA SER A 238 6.97 10.14 24.24
C SER A 238 7.36 11.04 25.42
N THR A 239 6.80 12.24 25.45
CA THR A 239 7.05 13.25 26.51
C THR A 239 5.86 13.50 27.43
N SER A 240 4.75 12.77 27.21
CA SER A 240 3.50 12.95 27.95
C SER A 240 3.33 11.95 29.09
N PRO A 241 2.42 12.19 30.05
CA PRO A 241 2.10 11.25 31.12
C PRO A 241 1.41 9.95 30.61
N TYR A 242 1.08 9.88 29.32
CA TYR A 242 0.43 8.72 28.69
C TYR A 242 1.42 7.68 28.18
N LYS A 243 2.74 8.01 28.13
CA LYS A 243 3.79 7.08 27.71
C LYS A 243 3.73 5.78 28.50
N GLY A 244 3.64 4.65 27.81
CA GLY A 244 3.55 3.31 28.39
C GLY A 244 2.20 2.97 29.03
N LYS A 245 1.26 3.92 29.13
CA LYS A 245 -0.10 3.70 29.66
C LYS A 245 -1.12 3.53 28.57
N VAL A 246 -1.00 4.28 27.48
CA VAL A 246 -1.83 4.17 26.28
C VAL A 246 -0.98 3.54 25.19
N ILE A 247 -1.51 2.50 24.54
CA ILE A 247 -0.86 1.81 23.43
C ILE A 247 -0.93 2.69 22.19
N LEU A 248 0.18 2.80 21.47
CA LEU A 248 0.25 3.38 20.14
C LEU A 248 0.76 2.33 19.15
N THR A 249 0.02 2.12 18.08
CA THR A 249 0.40 1.27 16.95
C THR A 249 -0.17 1.82 15.65
N GLY A 250 0.15 1.21 14.52
CA GLY A 250 -0.34 1.63 13.21
C GLY A 250 0.66 1.39 12.10
N LEU A 251 0.60 2.22 11.06
CA LEU A 251 1.46 2.15 9.89
C LEU A 251 2.49 3.28 9.90
N GLY A 252 3.78 2.94 9.84
CA GLY A 252 4.84 3.95 9.85
C GLY A 252 6.16 3.45 9.30
N THR A 253 7.06 4.37 8.93
CA THR A 253 8.37 3.99 8.43
C THR A 253 9.33 3.69 9.59
N PRO A 254 10.20 2.67 9.45
CA PRO A 254 11.18 2.35 10.48
C PRO A 254 12.07 3.54 10.90
N ASN A 255 12.48 4.36 9.93
CA ASN A 255 13.35 5.51 10.23
C ASN A 255 12.66 6.58 11.07
N GLN A 256 11.37 6.85 10.85
CA GLN A 256 10.62 7.81 11.66
C GLN A 256 10.34 7.29 13.07
N LEU A 257 10.15 5.97 13.23
CA LEU A 257 9.64 5.40 14.47
C LEU A 257 10.71 4.70 15.33
N ARG A 258 11.92 4.50 14.81
CA ARG A 258 13.01 3.79 15.52
C ARG A 258 13.26 4.32 16.92
N ALA A 259 13.37 5.64 17.08
CA ALA A 259 13.61 6.24 18.39
C ALA A 259 12.48 5.93 19.39
N PHE A 260 11.22 5.97 18.93
CA PHE A 260 10.03 5.72 19.74
C PHE A 260 9.81 4.24 20.06
N VAL A 261 10.35 3.34 19.22
CA VAL A 261 10.39 1.92 19.54
C VAL A 261 11.46 1.65 20.60
N LYS A 262 12.64 2.23 20.43
CA LYS A 262 13.76 2.05 21.40
C LYS A 262 13.49 2.65 22.78
N ASP A 263 12.71 3.72 22.85
CA ASP A 263 12.34 4.35 24.12
C ASP A 263 11.05 3.77 24.73
N GLY A 264 10.43 2.78 24.09
CA GLY A 264 9.24 2.09 24.56
C GLY A 264 7.91 2.83 24.38
N THR A 265 7.89 3.96 23.67
CA THR A 265 6.63 4.68 23.31
C THR A 265 5.77 3.85 22.39
N ILE A 266 6.38 3.14 21.41
CA ILE A 266 5.73 2.18 20.52
C ILE A 266 6.36 0.80 20.77
N LYS A 267 5.53 -0.23 20.93
CA LYS A 267 6.02 -1.61 21.05
C LYS A 267 6.12 -2.30 19.69
N GLU A 268 5.06 -2.21 18.91
CA GLU A 268 4.96 -2.80 17.57
C GLU A 268 4.20 -1.86 16.66
N PHE A 269 4.58 -1.84 15.38
CA PHE A 269 3.88 -1.16 14.30
C PHE A 269 4.14 -1.91 12.99
N GLU A 270 3.46 -1.55 11.93
CA GLU A 270 3.51 -2.28 10.67
C GLU A 270 3.78 -1.36 9.50
N LEU A 271 4.34 -1.90 8.44
CA LEU A 271 4.37 -1.31 7.12
C LEU A 271 4.85 -2.37 6.11
N TRP A 272 4.77 -2.06 4.83
CA TRP A 272 5.50 -2.68 3.72
C TRP A 272 6.72 -1.83 3.37
N ASN A 273 7.55 -2.27 2.43
CA ASN A 273 8.63 -1.42 1.91
C ASN A 273 8.09 -0.47 0.83
N PRO A 274 8.00 0.86 1.07
CA PRO A 274 7.50 1.81 0.08
C PRO A 274 8.40 1.94 -1.16
N GLU A 275 9.72 1.74 -1.01
CA GLU A 275 10.65 1.75 -2.14
C GLU A 275 10.34 0.60 -3.11
N ASP A 276 10.11 -0.61 -2.59
CA ASP A 276 9.71 -1.75 -3.42
C ASP A 276 8.34 -1.55 -4.06
N LEU A 277 7.41 -0.86 -3.39
CA LEU A 277 6.11 -0.51 -3.96
C LEU A 277 6.27 0.43 -5.17
N GLY A 278 7.07 1.48 -5.04
CA GLY A 278 7.39 2.40 -6.14
C GLY A 278 8.13 1.71 -7.28
N TYR A 279 9.08 0.85 -6.95
CA TYR A 279 9.83 0.04 -7.92
C TYR A 279 8.89 -0.85 -8.74
N LEU A 280 7.98 -1.58 -8.07
CA LEU A 280 6.97 -2.41 -8.74
C LEU A 280 6.06 -1.59 -9.66
N ALA A 281 5.62 -0.41 -9.20
CA ALA A 281 4.75 0.48 -9.99
C ALA A 281 5.44 0.96 -11.27
N ALA A 282 6.73 1.30 -11.20
CA ALA A 282 7.50 1.71 -12.36
C ALA A 282 7.64 0.59 -13.39
N TYR A 283 7.91 -0.63 -12.96
CA TYR A 283 7.92 -1.79 -13.86
C TYR A 283 6.55 -2.03 -14.49
N ALA A 284 5.47 -2.01 -13.71
CA ALA A 284 4.13 -2.23 -14.22
C ALA A 284 3.74 -1.21 -15.30
N VAL A 285 3.98 0.09 -15.07
CA VAL A 285 3.65 1.13 -16.06
C VAL A 285 4.56 1.04 -17.29
N ALA A 286 5.82 0.65 -17.14
CA ALA A 286 6.74 0.45 -18.26
C ALA A 286 6.33 -0.74 -19.13
N GLN A 287 5.87 -1.84 -18.54
CA GLN A 287 5.32 -3.02 -19.24
C GLN A 287 4.05 -2.66 -20.03
N LEU A 288 3.12 -1.90 -19.41
CA LEU A 288 1.93 -1.38 -20.09
C LEU A 288 2.31 -0.44 -21.25
N ALA A 289 3.24 0.50 -21.05
CA ALA A 289 3.64 1.47 -22.07
C ALA A 289 4.39 0.81 -23.23
N SER A 290 5.07 -0.29 -22.96
CA SER A 290 5.72 -1.12 -23.97
C SER A 290 4.73 -1.97 -24.77
N GLY A 291 3.50 -2.20 -24.24
CA GLY A 291 2.51 -3.08 -24.85
C GLY A 291 2.79 -4.56 -24.56
N ASN A 292 3.56 -4.87 -23.53
CA ASN A 292 3.89 -6.23 -23.12
C ASN A 292 2.73 -6.87 -22.35
N ILE A 293 1.97 -6.05 -21.61
CA ILE A 293 0.70 -6.39 -20.95
C ILE A 293 -0.37 -5.35 -21.27
N GLU A 294 -1.61 -5.73 -21.07
CA GLU A 294 -2.78 -4.84 -21.25
C GLU A 294 -3.40 -4.43 -19.89
N GLY A 295 -3.01 -5.11 -18.80
CA GLY A 295 -3.55 -4.95 -17.45
C GLY A 295 -4.74 -5.86 -17.16
N LYS A 296 -4.90 -6.95 -17.93
CA LYS A 296 -5.96 -7.93 -17.74
C LYS A 296 -5.63 -8.91 -16.64
N GLU A 297 -6.65 -9.37 -15.92
CA GLU A 297 -6.53 -10.43 -14.92
C GLU A 297 -5.85 -11.68 -15.51
N GLY A 298 -4.90 -12.25 -14.77
CA GLY A 298 -4.11 -13.40 -15.15
C GLY A 298 -2.85 -13.09 -15.96
N GLU A 299 -2.69 -11.88 -16.50
CA GLU A 299 -1.43 -11.49 -17.14
C GLU A 299 -0.31 -11.42 -16.09
N SER A 300 0.90 -11.80 -16.51
CA SER A 300 2.08 -11.75 -15.65
C SER A 300 3.20 -10.95 -16.32
N PHE A 301 4.03 -10.31 -15.51
CA PHE A 301 5.19 -9.56 -15.96
C PHE A 301 6.34 -9.66 -14.96
N SER A 302 7.56 -9.51 -15.46
CA SER A 302 8.74 -9.42 -14.62
C SER A 302 8.88 -8.00 -14.05
N ALA A 303 9.16 -7.91 -12.75
CA ALA A 303 9.39 -6.67 -12.03
C ALA A 303 10.83 -6.61 -11.46
N GLY A 304 11.83 -6.94 -12.26
CA GLY A 304 13.25 -6.89 -11.90
C GLY A 304 13.56 -7.66 -10.62
N LYS A 305 14.19 -7.01 -9.64
CA LYS A 305 14.56 -7.62 -8.34
C LYS A 305 13.38 -8.23 -7.58
N LEU A 306 12.15 -7.82 -7.87
CA LEU A 306 10.95 -8.32 -7.21
C LEU A 306 10.38 -9.58 -7.87
N GLY A 307 10.96 -10.03 -8.99
CA GLY A 307 10.52 -11.22 -9.71
C GLY A 307 9.17 -11.03 -10.42
N ASN A 308 8.55 -12.14 -10.78
CA ASN A 308 7.27 -12.12 -11.52
C ASN A 308 6.11 -11.67 -10.64
N ARG A 309 5.23 -10.89 -11.24
CA ARG A 309 3.97 -10.44 -10.64
C ARG A 309 2.82 -10.76 -11.58
N THR A 310 1.67 -11.07 -10.99
CA THR A 310 0.45 -11.40 -11.73
C THR A 310 -0.61 -10.33 -11.45
N VAL A 311 -1.28 -9.91 -12.49
CA VAL A 311 -2.42 -9.02 -12.43
C VAL A 311 -3.61 -9.81 -11.89
N GLY A 312 -4.12 -9.40 -10.75
CA GLY A 312 -5.31 -9.97 -10.13
C GLY A 312 -6.59 -9.32 -10.63
N LYS A 313 -7.67 -9.67 -9.94
CA LYS A 313 -9.00 -9.12 -10.22
C LYS A 313 -8.97 -7.59 -10.23
N ASP A 314 -9.78 -7.00 -11.12
CA ASP A 314 -9.90 -5.55 -11.28
C ASP A 314 -8.57 -4.81 -11.57
N GLY A 315 -7.57 -5.52 -12.13
CA GLY A 315 -6.27 -4.93 -12.45
C GLY A 315 -5.39 -4.64 -11.22
N VAL A 316 -5.60 -5.33 -10.11
CA VAL A 316 -4.82 -5.14 -8.88
C VAL A 316 -3.57 -6.02 -8.91
N VAL A 317 -2.42 -5.43 -8.59
CA VAL A 317 -1.15 -6.15 -8.39
C VAL A 317 -0.68 -5.92 -6.96
N LEU A 318 -0.47 -6.99 -6.19
CA LEU A 318 -0.04 -6.89 -4.79
C LEU A 318 1.48 -6.93 -4.68
N LEU A 319 2.04 -6.08 -3.79
CA LEU A 319 3.45 -6.13 -3.43
C LEU A 319 3.75 -7.36 -2.57
N GLY A 320 3.03 -7.52 -1.46
CA GLY A 320 3.22 -8.64 -0.53
C GLY A 320 2.60 -8.41 0.84
N PRO A 321 2.88 -9.28 1.84
CA PRO A 321 2.38 -9.10 3.19
C PRO A 321 3.04 -7.91 3.91
N PRO A 322 2.40 -7.34 4.95
CA PRO A 322 3.01 -6.32 5.79
C PRO A 322 4.16 -6.91 6.61
N ILE A 323 5.07 -6.05 7.04
CA ILE A 323 6.16 -6.34 7.95
C ILE A 323 5.79 -5.76 9.31
N VAL A 324 5.89 -6.55 10.36
CA VAL A 324 5.74 -6.07 11.75
C VAL A 324 7.12 -5.67 12.27
N PHE A 325 7.24 -4.44 12.76
CA PHE A 325 8.45 -3.87 13.33
C PHE A 325 8.33 -3.80 14.85
N SER A 326 9.41 -4.16 15.53
CA SER A 326 9.57 -4.10 16.97
C SER A 326 11.03 -3.76 17.33
N ALA A 327 11.36 -3.69 18.61
CA ALA A 327 12.73 -3.50 19.08
C ALA A 327 13.69 -4.59 18.57
N ASP A 328 13.18 -5.79 18.29
CA ASP A 328 14.00 -6.96 17.90
C ASP A 328 14.49 -6.88 16.45
N ASN A 329 13.80 -6.14 15.58
CA ASN A 329 14.11 -6.14 14.15
C ASN A 329 14.25 -4.76 13.50
N ILE A 330 13.85 -3.68 14.17
CA ILE A 330 13.77 -2.34 13.55
C ILE A 330 15.12 -1.83 13.00
N ASP A 331 16.23 -2.25 13.58
CA ASP A 331 17.57 -1.84 13.14
C ASP A 331 18.02 -2.50 11.84
N GLN A 332 17.28 -3.53 11.36
CA GLN A 332 17.54 -4.20 10.09
C GLN A 332 16.97 -3.41 8.88
N PHE A 333 16.16 -2.40 9.12
CA PHE A 333 15.46 -1.64 8.09
C PHE A 333 15.93 -0.19 8.07
N ASN A 334 16.11 0.36 6.87
CA ASN A 334 16.61 1.72 6.67
C ASN A 334 15.80 2.47 5.59
N PHE A 335 14.50 2.59 5.83
CA PHE A 335 13.60 3.36 4.98
C PHE A 335 12.53 4.11 5.78
#